data_c48f02a8e9275153aeef8760b9c36498
#
_entry.id   c48f02a8e9275153aeef8760b9c36498
#
_cell.length_a   1.000
_cell.length_b   1.000
_cell.length_c   1.000
_cell.angle_alpha   90.00
_cell.angle_beta   90.00
_cell.angle_gamma   90.00
#
_symmetry.space_group_name_H-M   'P 1'
#
loop_
_entity.id
_entity.type
_entity.pdbx_description
1 polymer ?
#
loop_
_entity_poly.entity_id
_entity_poly.type
_entity_poly.pdbx_seq_one_letter_code
_entity_poly.pdbx_strand_id
1 'polypeptide(L)'
;MLEGIDLQAMRGERSLFARLSFQVETGECLFVQGENGSGKTSLLRMLAGLTPPSAGIVRWKGSRVQQLRDEFRRELLYCGHLSGLKDELSAIENLVAGALLAAQPVASCVVRQALHQAGLQGREDLPVRLLSQGQRRRVSLARLLLQRRALWILDEPLAALDAQAVRWLAELVDSHLRSGGLAVITSHQDMALASRLHVIRIGV
;
A
#
# COMPACT_ATOMS: atom_id res chain seq x y z
N MET A 1 8.22 -9.42 10.39
CA MET A 1 7.93 -8.53 11.52
C MET A 1 8.26 -7.10 11.13
N LEU A 2 7.30 -6.18 11.34
CA LEU A 2 7.45 -4.72 11.22
C LEU A 2 7.22 -4.09 12.58
N GLU A 3 8.10 -3.19 13.02
CA GLU A 3 8.01 -2.53 14.31
C GLU A 3 8.09 -1.01 14.17
N GLY A 4 7.24 -0.31 14.88
CA GLY A 4 7.37 1.11 15.19
C GLY A 4 7.68 1.26 16.67
N ILE A 5 8.75 1.97 17.02
CA ILE A 5 9.18 2.15 18.41
C ILE A 5 9.24 3.63 18.72
N ASP A 6 8.37 4.10 19.63
CA ASP A 6 8.27 5.49 20.10
C ASP A 6 8.22 6.52 18.96
N LEU A 7 7.48 6.18 17.88
CA LEU A 7 7.38 7.02 16.70
C LEU A 7 6.69 8.34 17.01
N GLN A 8 7.28 9.42 16.49
CA GLN A 8 6.72 10.77 16.53
C GLN A 8 6.68 11.36 15.13
N ALA A 9 5.59 12.04 14.81
CA ALA A 9 5.42 12.83 13.59
C ALA A 9 5.06 14.27 13.91
N MET A 10 5.80 15.20 13.29
CA MET A 10 5.55 16.63 13.34
C MET A 10 5.21 17.16 11.94
N ARG A 11 4.37 18.16 11.86
CA ARG A 11 4.09 18.93 10.64
C ARG A 11 4.19 20.42 10.97
N GLY A 12 5.34 21.02 10.67
CA GLY A 12 5.74 22.30 11.26
C GLY A 12 5.85 22.17 12.77
N GLU A 13 5.19 23.03 13.51
CA GLU A 13 5.15 22.99 14.99
C GLU A 13 4.07 22.06 15.57
N ARG A 14 3.18 21.54 14.73
CA ARG A 14 2.08 20.66 15.18
C ARG A 14 2.54 19.23 15.29
N SER A 15 2.39 18.64 16.49
CA SER A 15 2.49 17.19 16.67
C SER A 15 1.27 16.49 16.07
N LEU A 16 1.49 15.51 15.19
CA LEU A 16 0.44 14.66 14.62
C LEU A 16 0.18 13.46 15.53
N PHE A 17 1.25 12.84 16.00
CA PHE A 17 1.23 11.80 17.03
C PHE A 17 2.62 11.69 17.68
N ALA A 18 2.66 11.13 18.90
CA ALA A 18 3.88 10.90 19.66
C ALA A 18 3.81 9.56 20.41
N ARG A 19 4.98 8.97 20.71
CA ARG A 19 5.14 7.72 21.47
C ARG A 19 4.33 6.54 20.92
N LEU A 20 4.17 6.50 19.58
CA LEU A 20 3.45 5.42 18.94
C LEU A 20 4.37 4.20 18.81
N SER A 21 4.01 3.12 19.51
CA SER A 21 4.74 1.85 19.42
C SER A 21 3.80 0.72 19.05
N PHE A 22 4.24 -0.15 18.15
CA PHE A 22 3.51 -1.34 17.71
C PHE A 22 4.46 -2.36 17.10
N GLN A 23 3.99 -3.59 17.03
CA GLN A 23 4.64 -4.71 16.37
C GLN A 23 3.61 -5.49 15.56
N VAL A 24 3.96 -5.89 14.34
CA VAL A 24 3.12 -6.68 13.43
C VAL A 24 3.94 -7.81 12.85
N GLU A 25 3.42 -9.01 12.95
CA GLU A 25 4.08 -10.21 12.46
C GLU A 25 3.68 -10.54 11.02
N THR A 26 4.41 -11.46 10.42
CA THR A 26 4.02 -12.03 9.12
C THR A 26 2.67 -12.72 9.22
N GLY A 27 1.85 -12.58 8.19
CA GLY A 27 0.47 -13.09 8.19
C GLY A 27 -0.55 -12.16 8.85
N GLU A 28 -0.12 -10.99 9.35
CA GLU A 28 -0.99 -10.03 10.03
C GLU A 28 -1.15 -8.73 9.22
N CYS A 29 -2.26 -8.04 9.46
CA CYS A 29 -2.55 -6.73 8.91
C CYS A 29 -2.60 -5.67 10.01
N LEU A 30 -1.86 -4.57 9.82
CA LEU A 30 -1.99 -3.36 10.63
C LEU A 30 -2.98 -2.41 9.98
N PHE A 31 -4.09 -2.14 10.65
CA PHE A 31 -5.10 -1.19 10.21
C PHE A 31 -4.95 0.13 10.98
N VAL A 32 -4.64 1.20 10.26
CA VAL A 32 -4.39 2.52 10.86
C VAL A 32 -5.64 3.38 10.69
N GLN A 33 -6.29 3.70 11.80
CA GLN A 33 -7.48 4.54 11.87
C GLN A 33 -7.15 5.94 12.43
N GLY A 34 -7.96 6.91 12.08
CA GLY A 34 -7.86 8.28 12.57
C GLY A 34 -8.58 9.26 11.66
N GLU A 35 -8.84 10.46 12.15
CA GLU A 35 -9.47 11.53 11.37
C GLU A 35 -8.60 12.02 10.22
N ASN A 36 -9.20 12.81 9.32
CA ASN A 36 -8.44 13.47 8.26
C ASN A 36 -7.44 14.47 8.89
N GLY A 37 -6.19 14.39 8.44
CA GLY A 37 -5.11 15.22 8.99
C GLY A 37 -4.48 14.70 10.28
N SER A 38 -4.88 13.54 10.83
CA SER A 38 -4.29 12.92 12.02
C SER A 38 -2.87 12.37 11.82
N GLY A 39 -2.39 12.27 10.58
CA GLY A 39 -1.04 11.79 10.28
C GLY A 39 -0.97 10.37 9.73
N LYS A 40 -2.09 9.74 9.31
CA LYS A 40 -2.12 8.38 8.72
C LYS A 40 -1.11 8.23 7.57
N THR A 41 -1.21 9.08 6.55
CA THR A 41 -0.26 9.08 5.42
C THR A 41 1.18 9.35 5.86
N SER A 42 1.39 10.22 6.88
CA SER A 42 2.73 10.47 7.43
C SER A 42 3.30 9.22 8.06
N LEU A 43 2.51 8.50 8.85
CA LEU A 43 2.91 7.22 9.43
C LEU A 43 3.26 6.21 8.33
N LEU A 44 2.40 6.02 7.33
CA LEU A 44 2.65 5.09 6.24
C LEU A 44 3.95 5.43 5.47
N ARG A 45 4.21 6.72 5.24
CA ARG A 45 5.47 7.17 4.59
C ARG A 45 6.70 6.90 5.45
N MET A 46 6.59 7.01 6.77
CA MET A 46 7.67 6.63 7.70
C MET A 46 7.92 5.13 7.66
N LEU A 47 6.86 4.30 7.70
CA LEU A 47 6.95 2.85 7.62
C LEU A 47 7.51 2.40 6.27
N ALA A 48 7.23 3.12 5.20
CA ALA A 48 7.80 2.88 3.86
C ALA A 48 9.25 3.38 3.71
N GLY A 49 9.83 4.02 4.73
CA GLY A 49 11.17 4.60 4.66
C GLY A 49 11.27 5.82 3.73
N LEU A 50 10.14 6.44 3.34
CA LEU A 50 10.08 7.60 2.46
C LEU A 50 10.35 8.92 3.21
N THR A 51 10.02 8.96 4.50
CA THR A 51 10.29 10.10 5.38
C THR A 51 10.80 9.57 6.72
N PRO A 52 11.82 10.20 7.34
CA PRO A 52 12.23 9.81 8.67
C PRO A 52 11.18 10.21 9.71
N PRO A 53 11.01 9.47 10.81
CA PRO A 53 10.24 9.93 11.95
C PRO A 53 10.95 11.10 12.63
N SER A 54 10.19 12.00 13.28
CA SER A 54 10.75 13.11 14.08
C SER A 54 11.46 12.60 15.35
N ALA A 55 10.97 11.49 15.92
CA ALA A 55 11.63 10.70 16.95
C ALA A 55 11.19 9.24 16.83
N GLY A 56 11.94 8.34 17.46
CA GLY A 56 11.68 6.90 17.38
C GLY A 56 12.32 6.25 16.15
N ILE A 57 12.04 4.98 15.96
CA ILE A 57 12.63 4.17 14.88
C ILE A 57 11.60 3.21 14.28
N VAL A 58 11.76 2.94 12.98
CA VAL A 58 11.07 1.86 12.26
C VAL A 58 12.05 0.73 12.02
N ARG A 59 11.64 -0.51 12.34
CA ARG A 59 12.42 -1.72 12.04
C ARG A 59 11.65 -2.66 11.14
N TRP A 60 12.37 -3.25 10.21
CA TRP A 60 11.93 -4.36 9.39
C TRP A 60 12.82 -5.57 9.63
N LYS A 61 12.23 -6.71 10.07
CA LYS A 61 12.99 -7.93 10.40
C LYS A 61 14.14 -7.66 11.40
N GLY A 62 13.87 -6.80 12.40
CA GLY A 62 14.83 -6.44 13.45
C GLY A 62 15.85 -5.33 13.09
N SER A 63 16.02 -4.99 11.81
CA SER A 63 16.95 -3.97 11.34
C SER A 63 16.26 -2.64 11.07
N ARG A 64 16.93 -1.51 11.32
CA ARG A 64 16.39 -0.18 11.03
C ARG A 64 16.16 0.00 9.53
N VAL A 65 14.98 0.44 9.12
CA VAL A 65 14.61 0.64 7.70
C VAL A 65 15.60 1.57 6.98
N GLN A 66 16.10 2.61 7.65
CA GLN A 66 17.07 3.55 7.09
C GLN A 66 18.43 2.90 6.78
N GLN A 67 18.78 1.80 7.45
CA GLN A 67 20.03 1.05 7.22
C GLN A 67 19.89 0.07 6.06
N LEU A 68 18.71 -0.51 5.88
CA LEU A 68 18.45 -1.53 4.85
C LEU A 68 18.35 -0.96 3.43
N ARG A 69 17.99 0.32 3.28
CA ARG A 69 17.94 1.05 1.98
C ARG A 69 17.28 0.21 0.86
N ASP A 70 18.07 -0.24 -0.11
CA ASP A 70 17.57 -0.93 -1.30
C ASP A 70 17.06 -2.35 -1.00
N GLU A 71 17.57 -3.02 0.03
CA GLU A 71 17.06 -4.33 0.47
C GLU A 71 15.60 -4.20 0.93
N PHE A 72 15.32 -3.19 1.75
CA PHE A 72 13.95 -2.91 2.21
C PHE A 72 13.03 -2.55 1.04
N ARG A 73 13.50 -1.72 0.10
CA ARG A 73 12.71 -1.34 -1.09
C ARG A 73 12.33 -2.53 -1.97
N ARG A 74 13.20 -3.56 -2.04
CA ARG A 74 12.90 -4.80 -2.77
C ARG A 74 11.83 -5.66 -2.08
N GLU A 75 11.58 -5.47 -0.81
CA GLU A 75 10.56 -6.20 -0.04
C GLU A 75 9.25 -5.41 0.11
N LEU A 76 9.25 -4.13 -0.23
CA LEU A 76 8.12 -3.22 -0.05
C LEU A 76 7.35 -2.96 -1.35
N LEU A 77 6.01 -3.00 -1.27
CA LEU A 77 5.13 -2.37 -2.23
C LEU A 77 4.34 -1.27 -1.53
N TYR A 78 4.53 -0.03 -1.96
CA TYR A 78 3.82 1.13 -1.46
C TYR A 78 2.81 1.63 -2.49
N CYS A 79 1.53 1.65 -2.12
CA CYS A 79 0.46 2.27 -2.86
C CYS A 79 -0.04 3.50 -2.09
N GLY A 80 0.43 4.67 -2.46
CA GLY A 80 0.03 5.93 -1.85
C GLY A 80 -1.37 6.39 -2.26
N HIS A 81 -1.79 7.52 -1.71
CA HIS A 81 -3.05 8.16 -2.04
C HIS A 81 -3.14 8.53 -3.54
N LEU A 82 -2.07 9.06 -4.11
CA LEU A 82 -1.96 9.28 -5.56
C LEU A 82 -1.61 7.96 -6.26
N SER A 83 -2.29 7.66 -7.37
CA SER A 83 -2.12 6.41 -8.11
C SER A 83 -0.72 6.22 -8.72
N GLY A 84 0.01 7.33 -8.97
CA GLY A 84 1.31 7.32 -9.64
C GLY A 84 1.24 6.88 -11.11
N LEU A 85 0.06 6.89 -11.72
CA LEU A 85 -0.15 6.56 -13.11
C LEU A 85 0.13 7.76 -14.02
N LYS A 86 0.61 7.49 -15.22
CA LYS A 86 0.78 8.46 -16.29
C LYS A 86 -0.49 8.51 -17.14
N ASP A 87 -1.09 9.67 -17.24
CA ASP A 87 -2.40 9.88 -17.86
C ASP A 87 -2.42 9.57 -19.36
N GLU A 88 -1.30 9.77 -20.06
CA GLU A 88 -1.14 9.55 -21.51
C GLU A 88 -0.92 8.08 -21.84
N LEU A 89 -0.41 7.29 -20.91
CA LEU A 89 -0.16 5.87 -21.11
C LEU A 89 -1.44 5.06 -20.85
N SER A 90 -1.57 3.94 -21.53
CA SER A 90 -2.63 2.95 -21.26
C SER A 90 -2.42 2.27 -19.91
N ALA A 91 -3.46 1.54 -19.44
CA ALA A 91 -3.36 0.77 -18.21
C ALA A 91 -2.23 -0.28 -18.30
N ILE A 92 -2.10 -1.00 -19.41
CA ILE A 92 -1.02 -1.96 -19.64
C ILE A 92 0.35 -1.27 -19.60
N GLU A 93 0.54 -0.20 -20.36
CA GLU A 93 1.82 0.51 -20.43
C GLU A 93 2.26 1.03 -19.07
N ASN A 94 1.34 1.58 -18.27
CA ASN A 94 1.63 2.01 -16.91
C ASN A 94 2.14 0.87 -16.03
N LEU A 95 1.50 -0.30 -16.09
CA LEU A 95 1.88 -1.44 -15.26
C LEU A 95 3.17 -2.10 -15.73
N VAL A 96 3.39 -2.21 -17.04
CA VAL A 96 4.65 -2.73 -17.62
C VAL A 96 5.81 -1.81 -17.24
N ALA A 97 5.65 -0.49 -17.40
CA ALA A 97 6.67 0.49 -17.02
C ALA A 97 6.95 0.45 -15.51
N GLY A 98 5.89 0.36 -14.68
CA GLY A 98 6.03 0.24 -13.24
C GLY A 98 6.76 -1.04 -12.80
N ALA A 99 6.51 -2.17 -13.45
CA ALA A 99 7.18 -3.44 -13.19
C ALA A 99 8.67 -3.38 -13.59
N LEU A 100 8.97 -2.74 -14.72
CA LEU A 100 10.35 -2.52 -15.17
C LEU A 100 11.14 -1.65 -14.19
N LEU A 101 10.55 -0.54 -13.74
CA LEU A 101 11.15 0.35 -12.74
C LEU A 101 11.36 -0.34 -11.38
N ALA A 102 10.51 -1.31 -11.05
CA ALA A 102 10.64 -2.12 -9.85
C ALA A 102 11.66 -3.26 -9.97
N ALA A 103 12.39 -3.33 -11.10
CA ALA A 103 13.30 -4.41 -11.48
C ALA A 103 12.64 -5.82 -11.46
N GLN A 104 11.35 -5.87 -11.79
CA GLN A 104 10.54 -7.09 -11.92
C GLN A 104 9.77 -7.05 -13.25
N PRO A 105 10.46 -7.13 -14.39
CA PRO A 105 9.80 -7.05 -15.70
C PRO A 105 8.76 -8.15 -15.86
N VAL A 106 7.60 -7.78 -16.39
CA VAL A 106 6.46 -8.68 -16.55
C VAL A 106 5.96 -8.60 -18.00
N ALA A 107 5.64 -9.74 -18.59
CA ALA A 107 5.08 -9.79 -19.94
C ALA A 107 3.68 -9.14 -19.99
N SER A 108 3.36 -8.47 -21.10
CA SER A 108 2.07 -7.76 -21.26
C SER A 108 0.86 -8.68 -21.14
N CYS A 109 0.97 -9.95 -21.49
CA CYS A 109 -0.11 -10.93 -21.28
C CYS A 109 -0.44 -11.16 -19.80
N VAL A 110 0.58 -11.20 -18.92
CA VAL A 110 0.40 -11.32 -17.47
C VAL A 110 -0.22 -10.04 -16.89
N VAL A 111 0.22 -8.88 -17.40
CA VAL A 111 -0.36 -7.58 -17.01
C VAL A 111 -1.84 -7.51 -17.41
N ARG A 112 -2.19 -7.96 -18.63
CA ARG A 112 -3.58 -8.03 -19.10
C ARG A 112 -4.43 -8.92 -18.19
N GLN A 113 -3.92 -10.07 -17.79
CA GLN A 113 -4.60 -10.97 -16.86
C GLN A 113 -4.83 -10.32 -15.48
N ALA A 114 -3.85 -9.59 -14.95
CA ALA A 114 -3.98 -8.86 -13.70
C ALA A 114 -5.05 -7.74 -13.79
N LEU A 115 -5.11 -7.03 -14.92
CA LEU A 115 -6.16 -6.03 -15.17
C LEU A 115 -7.54 -6.65 -15.27
N HIS A 116 -7.69 -7.84 -15.89
CA HIS A 116 -8.95 -8.58 -15.92
C HIS A 116 -9.41 -8.97 -14.50
N GLN A 117 -8.50 -9.48 -13.67
CA GLN A 117 -8.80 -9.79 -12.27
C GLN A 117 -9.22 -8.55 -11.47
N ALA A 118 -8.65 -7.38 -11.78
CA ALA A 118 -9.05 -6.10 -11.20
C ALA A 118 -10.36 -5.53 -11.80
N GLY A 119 -11.05 -6.27 -12.69
CA GLY A 119 -12.33 -5.85 -13.30
C GLY A 119 -12.18 -4.76 -14.36
N LEU A 120 -11.06 -4.75 -15.11
CA LEU A 120 -10.76 -3.76 -16.15
C LEU A 120 -10.74 -4.37 -17.56
N GLN A 121 -11.42 -5.51 -17.74
CA GLN A 121 -11.54 -6.17 -19.05
C GLN A 121 -12.11 -5.20 -20.11
N GLY A 122 -11.47 -5.13 -21.27
CA GLY A 122 -11.82 -4.24 -22.38
C GLY A 122 -11.41 -2.78 -22.19
N ARG A 123 -10.61 -2.48 -21.14
CA ARG A 123 -10.10 -1.11 -20.87
C ARG A 123 -8.58 -1.06 -20.74
N GLU A 124 -7.90 -2.15 -21.02
CA GLU A 124 -6.47 -2.35 -20.79
C GLU A 124 -5.61 -1.44 -21.65
N ASP A 125 -6.06 -1.22 -22.89
CA ASP A 125 -5.35 -0.43 -23.89
C ASP A 125 -5.81 1.05 -23.93
N LEU A 126 -6.78 1.44 -23.07
CA LEU A 126 -7.22 2.83 -22.98
C LEU A 126 -6.23 3.69 -22.22
N PRO A 127 -5.91 4.92 -22.67
CA PRO A 127 -5.18 5.90 -21.91
C PRO A 127 -5.83 6.13 -20.53
N VAL A 128 -5.02 6.19 -19.46
CA VAL A 128 -5.52 6.31 -18.08
C VAL A 128 -6.38 7.55 -17.89
N ARG A 129 -6.14 8.65 -18.62
CA ARG A 129 -6.97 9.86 -18.58
C ARG A 129 -8.46 9.62 -18.93
N LEU A 130 -8.76 8.56 -19.68
CA LEU A 130 -10.13 8.19 -20.07
C LEU A 130 -10.82 7.27 -19.05
N LEU A 131 -10.11 6.80 -18.02
CA LEU A 131 -10.63 5.94 -16.99
C LEU A 131 -11.26 6.77 -15.85
N SER A 132 -12.34 6.24 -15.26
CA SER A 132 -12.92 6.81 -14.04
C SER A 132 -11.93 6.72 -12.86
N GLN A 133 -12.16 7.48 -11.79
CA GLN A 133 -11.33 7.41 -10.58
C GLN A 133 -11.22 6.00 -10.01
N GLY A 134 -12.34 5.27 -9.93
CA GLY A 134 -12.36 3.88 -9.46
C GLY A 134 -11.58 2.95 -10.39
N GLN A 135 -11.67 3.14 -11.71
CA GLN A 135 -10.88 2.37 -12.68
C GLN A 135 -9.38 2.67 -12.56
N ARG A 136 -8.99 3.94 -12.43
CA ARG A 136 -7.59 4.34 -12.16
C ARG A 136 -7.08 3.71 -10.87
N ARG A 137 -7.92 3.68 -9.82
CA ARG A 137 -7.57 3.04 -8.55
C ARG A 137 -7.33 1.54 -8.73
N ARG A 138 -8.20 0.85 -9.48
CA ARG A 138 -8.04 -0.58 -9.80
C ARG A 138 -6.78 -0.85 -10.63
N VAL A 139 -6.40 0.00 -11.59
CA VAL A 139 -5.12 -0.10 -12.31
C VAL A 139 -3.96 -0.02 -11.32
N SER A 140 -3.96 0.97 -10.42
CA SER A 140 -2.91 1.12 -9.42
C SER A 140 -2.80 -0.10 -8.50
N LEU A 141 -3.93 -0.69 -8.09
CA LEU A 141 -3.98 -1.86 -7.21
C LEU A 141 -3.64 -3.17 -7.93
N ALA A 142 -3.81 -3.26 -9.26
CA ALA A 142 -3.39 -4.43 -10.04
C ALA A 142 -1.88 -4.72 -9.91
N ARG A 143 -1.07 -3.74 -9.49
CA ARG A 143 0.36 -3.93 -9.15
C ARG A 143 0.57 -4.97 -8.06
N LEU A 144 -0.39 -5.13 -7.14
CA LEU A 144 -0.35 -6.14 -6.07
C LEU A 144 -0.31 -7.57 -6.62
N LEU A 145 -0.90 -7.80 -7.80
CA LEU A 145 -0.87 -9.09 -8.50
C LEU A 145 0.45 -9.35 -9.25
N LEU A 146 1.15 -8.28 -9.62
CA LEU A 146 2.34 -8.36 -10.48
C LEU A 146 3.64 -8.40 -9.71
N GLN A 147 3.67 -7.84 -8.51
CA GLN A 147 4.89 -7.65 -7.74
C GLN A 147 4.84 -8.46 -6.44
N ARG A 148 5.67 -9.48 -6.35
CA ARG A 148 5.82 -10.28 -5.13
C ARG A 148 6.67 -9.49 -4.13
N ARG A 149 6.04 -8.92 -3.11
CA ARG A 149 6.68 -8.15 -2.04
C ARG A 149 6.20 -8.65 -0.70
N ALA A 150 7.09 -8.75 0.28
CA ALA A 150 6.73 -9.24 1.61
C ALA A 150 5.89 -8.25 2.42
N LEU A 151 6.04 -6.94 2.18
CA LEU A 151 5.33 -5.88 2.87
C LEU A 151 4.51 -5.04 1.89
N TRP A 152 3.20 -4.96 2.13
CA TRP A 152 2.31 -4.04 1.43
C TRP A 152 1.93 -2.88 2.34
N ILE A 153 2.11 -1.65 1.88
CA ILE A 153 1.65 -0.43 2.55
C ILE A 153 0.67 0.28 1.63
N LEU A 154 -0.60 0.33 2.03
CA LEU A 154 -1.71 0.80 1.22
C LEU A 154 -2.39 2.01 1.87
N ASP A 155 -2.28 3.17 1.25
CA ASP A 155 -2.86 4.42 1.74
C ASP A 155 -4.23 4.65 1.10
N GLU A 156 -5.31 4.54 1.91
CA GLU A 156 -6.71 4.67 1.51
C GLU A 156 -7.06 3.83 0.25
N PRO A 157 -6.74 2.51 0.23
CA PRO A 157 -6.90 1.71 -0.99
C PRO A 157 -8.35 1.54 -1.42
N LEU A 158 -9.33 1.70 -0.52
CA LEU A 158 -10.76 1.54 -0.78
C LEU A 158 -11.41 2.77 -1.41
N ALA A 159 -10.70 3.92 -1.45
CA ALA A 159 -11.25 5.15 -2.00
C ALA A 159 -11.69 4.96 -3.47
N ALA A 160 -12.93 5.39 -3.78
CA ALA A 160 -13.55 5.31 -5.10
C ALA A 160 -13.79 3.88 -5.64
N LEU A 161 -13.64 2.83 -4.83
CA LEU A 161 -13.97 1.47 -5.20
C LEU A 161 -15.46 1.16 -4.94
N ASP A 162 -16.07 0.39 -5.82
CA ASP A 162 -17.37 -0.21 -5.58
C ASP A 162 -17.27 -1.47 -4.69
N ALA A 163 -18.39 -1.97 -4.23
CA ALA A 163 -18.44 -3.12 -3.32
C ALA A 163 -17.78 -4.39 -3.90
N GLN A 164 -17.80 -4.58 -5.21
CA GLN A 164 -17.14 -5.73 -5.85
C GLN A 164 -15.64 -5.59 -5.79
N ALA A 165 -15.09 -4.41 -6.09
CA ALA A 165 -13.66 -4.13 -6.01
C ALA A 165 -13.13 -4.15 -4.57
N VAL A 166 -13.94 -3.72 -3.60
CA VAL A 166 -13.60 -3.83 -2.17
C VAL A 166 -13.44 -5.30 -1.78
N ARG A 167 -14.38 -6.18 -2.16
CA ARG A 167 -14.29 -7.63 -1.90
C ARG A 167 -13.06 -8.25 -2.57
N TRP A 168 -12.84 -7.95 -3.85
CA TRP A 168 -11.66 -8.40 -4.58
C TRP A 168 -10.35 -8.01 -3.87
N LEU A 169 -10.26 -6.75 -3.41
CA LEU A 169 -9.07 -6.30 -2.70
C LEU A 169 -8.91 -7.00 -1.34
N ALA A 170 -10.00 -7.22 -0.60
CA ALA A 170 -9.96 -7.95 0.67
C ALA A 170 -9.45 -9.39 0.48
N GLU A 171 -9.97 -10.10 -0.53
CA GLU A 171 -9.51 -11.45 -0.87
C GLU A 171 -8.02 -11.47 -1.26
N LEU A 172 -7.56 -10.46 -2.00
CA LEU A 172 -6.17 -10.33 -2.42
C LEU A 172 -5.25 -10.08 -1.23
N VAL A 173 -5.65 -9.19 -0.30
CA VAL A 173 -4.92 -8.94 0.94
C VAL A 173 -4.88 -10.20 1.81
N ASP A 174 -6.01 -10.89 2.02
CA ASP A 174 -6.04 -12.13 2.78
C ASP A 174 -5.17 -13.23 2.17
N SER A 175 -5.14 -13.34 0.84
CA SER A 175 -4.24 -14.28 0.14
C SER A 175 -2.78 -13.95 0.39
N HIS A 176 -2.42 -12.65 0.36
CA HIS A 176 -1.07 -12.19 0.66
C HIS A 176 -0.66 -12.52 2.09
N LEU A 177 -1.53 -12.25 3.08
CA LEU A 177 -1.28 -12.54 4.48
C LEU A 177 -1.11 -14.05 4.74
N ARG A 178 -2.01 -14.88 4.18
CA ARG A 178 -1.90 -16.35 4.27
C ARG A 178 -0.62 -16.91 3.64
N SER A 179 -0.07 -16.23 2.65
CA SER A 179 1.23 -16.61 2.04
C SER A 179 2.46 -16.14 2.84
N GLY A 180 2.26 -15.58 4.04
CA GLY A 180 3.33 -15.08 4.90
C GLY A 180 3.73 -13.64 4.63
N GLY A 181 2.93 -12.89 3.88
CA GLY A 181 3.09 -11.45 3.72
C GLY A 181 2.65 -10.65 4.94
N LEU A 182 2.86 -9.34 4.93
CA LEU A 182 2.41 -8.39 5.93
C LEU A 182 1.79 -7.19 5.22
N ALA A 183 0.68 -6.67 5.73
CA ALA A 183 0.03 -5.48 5.18
C ALA A 183 -0.14 -4.38 6.24
N VAL A 184 0.03 -3.12 5.80
CA VAL A 184 -0.36 -1.92 6.56
C VAL A 184 -1.36 -1.15 5.71
N ILE A 185 -2.54 -0.88 6.25
CA ILE A 185 -3.64 -0.29 5.50
C ILE A 185 -4.23 0.89 6.28
N THR A 186 -4.45 2.02 5.61
CA THR A 186 -5.32 3.08 6.11
C THR A 186 -6.65 3.03 5.38
N SER A 187 -7.75 3.21 6.08
CA SER A 187 -9.07 3.42 5.45
C SER A 187 -10.04 4.05 6.43
N HIS A 188 -11.02 4.79 5.89
CA HIS A 188 -12.21 5.24 6.60
C HIS A 188 -13.36 4.24 6.52
N GLN A 189 -13.24 3.23 5.65
CA GLN A 189 -14.21 2.16 5.48
C GLN A 189 -13.64 0.88 6.07
N ASP A 190 -14.51 0.06 6.62
CA ASP A 190 -14.12 -1.26 7.11
C ASP A 190 -13.84 -2.20 5.94
N MET A 191 -12.77 -2.97 6.08
CA MET A 191 -12.43 -4.07 5.19
C MET A 191 -12.56 -5.36 5.97
N ALA A 192 -13.48 -6.23 5.56
CA ALA A 192 -13.63 -7.54 6.16
C ALA A 192 -12.47 -8.44 5.75
N LEU A 193 -11.50 -8.62 6.62
CA LEU A 193 -10.39 -9.56 6.47
C LEU A 193 -10.63 -10.78 7.35
N ALA A 194 -10.31 -11.96 6.82
CA ALA A 194 -10.34 -13.21 7.59
C ALA A 194 -9.06 -13.40 8.43
N SER A 195 -7.98 -12.74 8.03
CA SER A 195 -6.68 -12.79 8.68
C SER A 195 -6.65 -11.92 9.93
N ARG A 196 -5.62 -12.13 10.79
CA ARG A 196 -5.47 -11.37 12.04
C ARG A 196 -5.24 -9.89 11.78
N LEU A 197 -6.07 -9.06 12.41
CA LEU A 197 -6.07 -7.61 12.26
C LEU A 197 -5.63 -6.94 13.57
N HIS A 198 -4.59 -6.13 13.49
CA HIS A 198 -4.20 -5.18 14.53
C HIS A 198 -4.72 -3.80 14.17
N VAL A 199 -5.39 -3.14 15.09
CA VAL A 199 -5.92 -1.78 14.86
C VAL A 199 -5.17 -0.80 15.74
N ILE A 200 -4.61 0.23 15.14
CA ILE A 200 -4.07 1.39 15.86
C ILE A 200 -4.86 2.64 15.49
N ARG A 201 -5.05 3.52 16.47
CA ARG A 201 -5.71 4.81 16.29
C ARG A 201 -4.71 5.92 16.52
N ILE A 202 -4.69 6.90 15.61
CA ILE A 202 -3.83 8.08 15.71
C ILE A 202 -4.66 9.35 15.67
N GLY A 203 -4.16 10.41 16.35
CA GLY A 203 -4.85 11.70 16.40
C GLY A 203 -5.96 11.78 17.45
N VAL A 204 -5.90 10.95 18.49
CA VAL A 204 -6.77 11.05 19.68
C VAL A 204 -6.09 11.93 20.72
#